data_9d7ca998bf5b5bff5c30be11cfba62b1
#
_entry.id   9d7ca998bf5b5bff5c30be11cfba62b1
#
_cell.length_a   1.000
_cell.length_b   1.000
_cell.length_c   1.000
_cell.angle_alpha   90.00
_cell.angle_beta   90.00
_cell.angle_gamma   90.00
#
_symmetry.space_group_name_H-M   'P 1'
#
loop_
_entity.id
_entity.type
_entity.pdbx_description
1 polymer ?
#
loop_
_entity_poly.entity_id
_entity_poly.type
_entity_poly.pdbx_seq_one_letter_code
_entity_poly.pdbx_strand_id
1 'polypeptide(L)'
;MDALLKYHKLYKLTTTELQKNIVFGISLVTLTTLLEMLGIGLLFPLLSGFDKEVISIPIISVSIQKFDYIYFLLFVYIFRYIFILSSNKYISQLIYRLKYEFASRLFSSYVSLDYQDKIKKDDAEIIRNLTNEINQLVNNIVIPLMILFSELILVFSLASIFLYLYPLIAVYIALALSIPIIVFKFFIKDRISEWGKIRMLCDHRIIKKISEGLNGFVDLKIYNIQSFFINDYQQNLKNSTETEAKQYFLSQVPRISLDTLFVLVILLSIIFSDYFNLGDDAGSIFGLLVVIGIRVLPSIGRLAHCVQALKYGGHVLDIFFEISTKVTKQCDSFTEWKIINLVNVTKTVEDRLILDKQSFEIKRGDKILITGPSGSGKSTLMNLLCGLLPSSGGSIDVDGKRINGENAGWFEEISFVKQQSYIIDASLIDNISIVSETFNKKLLYQIIDLLELNDLLLHSTLGENGLNISGGQRQRVSIARALYKDSSIIFLDEPTSALNAELADKI
;
A
#
# COMPACT_ATOMS: atom_id res chain seq x y z
N MET A 1 16.07 13.30 9.70
CA MET A 1 16.98 12.39 8.97
C MET A 1 16.28 11.06 8.67
N ASP A 2 15.59 10.43 9.61
CA ASP A 2 14.91 9.13 9.42
C ASP A 2 13.84 9.11 8.32
N ALA A 3 13.05 10.17 8.18
CA ALA A 3 12.01 10.23 7.14
C ALA A 3 12.60 10.24 5.72
N LEU A 4 13.65 11.00 5.47
CA LEU A 4 14.33 11.04 4.16
C LEU A 4 14.94 9.69 3.79
N LEU A 5 15.48 8.97 4.78
CA LEU A 5 15.99 7.62 4.58
C LEU A 5 14.87 6.63 4.22
N LYS A 6 13.68 6.76 4.83
CA LYS A 6 12.51 5.94 4.48
C LYS A 6 12.06 6.19 3.03
N TYR A 7 11.99 7.45 2.59
CA TYR A 7 11.61 7.79 1.20
C TYR A 7 12.64 7.30 0.19
N HIS A 8 13.94 7.41 0.53
CA HIS A 8 15.00 6.84 -0.33
C HIS A 8 14.92 5.30 -0.44
N LYS A 9 14.60 4.61 0.66
CA LYS A 9 14.34 3.16 0.64
C LYS A 9 13.14 2.83 -0.24
N LEU A 10 12.04 3.59 -0.14
CA LEU A 10 10.86 3.40 -0.99
C LEU A 10 11.22 3.52 -2.48
N TYR A 11 12.01 4.54 -2.85
CA TYR A 11 12.51 4.71 -4.22
C TYR A 11 13.34 3.50 -4.69
N LYS A 12 14.22 2.98 -3.85
CA LYS A 12 15.04 1.78 -4.17
C LYS A 12 14.23 0.50 -4.34
N LEU A 13 13.05 0.43 -3.76
CA LEU A 13 12.16 -0.73 -3.92
C LEU A 13 11.43 -0.74 -5.26
N THR A 14 11.38 0.36 -6.00
CA THR A 14 10.78 0.38 -7.34
C THR A 14 11.73 -0.22 -8.39
N THR A 15 11.16 -0.71 -9.49
CA THR A 15 11.94 -1.23 -10.62
C THR A 15 12.80 -0.13 -11.26
N THR A 16 13.91 -0.51 -11.90
CA THR A 16 14.82 0.45 -12.57
C THR A 16 14.11 1.26 -13.64
N GLU A 17 13.11 0.69 -14.31
CA GLU A 17 12.27 1.39 -15.28
C GLU A 17 11.41 2.47 -14.61
N LEU A 18 10.75 2.14 -13.50
CA LEU A 18 9.96 3.12 -12.75
C LEU A 18 10.83 4.19 -12.09
N GLN A 19 12.04 3.88 -11.67
CA GLN A 19 13.00 4.90 -11.18
C GLN A 19 13.29 5.94 -12.24
N LYS A 20 13.53 5.52 -13.49
CA LYS A 20 13.72 6.44 -14.64
C LYS A 20 12.45 7.28 -14.88
N ASN A 21 11.29 6.66 -14.83
CA ASN A 21 10.01 7.36 -15.01
C ASN A 21 9.72 8.37 -13.89
N ILE A 22 10.11 8.09 -12.65
CA ILE A 22 10.03 9.04 -11.52
C ILE A 22 10.94 10.24 -11.78
N VAL A 23 12.20 10.02 -12.17
CA VAL A 23 13.14 11.10 -12.48
C VAL A 23 12.62 11.95 -13.64
N PHE A 24 12.09 11.32 -14.69
CA PHE A 24 11.46 12.03 -15.80
C PHE A 24 10.21 12.81 -15.36
N GLY A 25 9.36 12.22 -14.50
CA GLY A 25 8.20 12.89 -13.91
C GLY A 25 8.60 14.14 -13.11
N ILE A 26 9.66 14.05 -12.28
CA ILE A 26 10.20 15.19 -11.53
C ILE A 26 10.72 16.25 -12.49
N SER A 27 11.42 15.88 -13.56
CA SER A 27 11.92 16.84 -14.57
C SER A 27 10.77 17.54 -15.31
N LEU A 28 9.69 16.85 -15.63
CA LEU A 28 8.47 17.45 -16.20
C LEU A 28 7.82 18.43 -15.22
N VAL A 29 7.71 18.06 -13.95
CA VAL A 29 7.18 18.95 -12.91
C VAL A 29 8.04 20.21 -12.76
N THR A 30 9.36 20.08 -12.76
CA THR A 30 10.26 21.25 -12.71
C THR A 30 10.09 22.14 -13.93
N LEU A 31 9.96 21.56 -15.12
CA LEU A 31 9.76 22.31 -16.35
C LEU A 31 8.40 23.03 -16.39
N THR A 32 7.33 22.39 -15.88
CA THR A 32 6.01 23.04 -15.76
C THR A 32 6.07 24.24 -14.82
N THR A 33 6.76 24.15 -13.68
CA THR A 33 6.93 25.27 -12.75
C THR A 33 7.74 26.41 -13.36
N LEU A 34 8.79 26.11 -14.12
CA LEU A 34 9.57 27.13 -14.86
C LEU A 34 8.72 27.83 -15.91
N LEU A 35 7.92 27.12 -16.70
CA LEU A 35 6.98 27.69 -17.67
C LEU A 35 5.90 28.56 -16.99
N GLU A 36 5.45 28.18 -15.80
CA GLU A 36 4.54 28.99 -15.01
C GLU A 36 5.16 30.33 -14.58
N MET A 37 6.42 30.29 -14.16
CA MET A 37 7.17 31.48 -13.77
C MET A 37 7.44 32.41 -14.95
N LEU A 38 7.85 31.84 -16.08
CA LEU A 38 8.04 32.61 -17.31
C LEU A 38 6.74 33.30 -17.73
N GLY A 39 5.59 32.61 -17.64
CA GLY A 39 4.29 33.20 -17.91
C GLY A 39 3.98 34.42 -17.05
N ILE A 40 4.25 34.36 -15.73
CA ILE A 40 4.03 35.47 -14.81
C ILE A 40 5.02 36.62 -15.11
N GLY A 41 6.30 36.29 -15.33
CA GLY A 41 7.34 37.25 -15.64
C GLY A 41 7.05 38.03 -16.92
N LEU A 42 6.49 37.36 -17.93
CA LEU A 42 6.13 38.00 -19.20
C LEU A 42 4.85 38.87 -19.11
N LEU A 43 4.01 38.70 -18.11
CA LEU A 43 2.86 39.58 -17.89
C LEU A 43 3.29 40.95 -17.31
N PHE A 44 4.37 41.02 -16.57
CA PHE A 44 4.79 42.20 -15.84
C PHE A 44 5.07 43.40 -16.76
N PRO A 45 5.83 43.31 -17.90
CA PRO A 45 6.02 44.41 -18.81
C PRO A 45 4.73 44.96 -19.43
N LEU A 46 3.74 44.09 -19.65
CA LEU A 46 2.42 44.53 -20.15
C LEU A 46 1.66 45.37 -19.11
N LEU A 47 1.71 44.96 -17.83
CA LEU A 47 1.00 45.64 -16.74
C LEU A 47 1.69 47.01 -16.41
N SER A 48 3.01 47.07 -16.40
CA SER A 48 3.77 48.30 -16.12
C SER A 48 3.82 49.29 -17.29
N GLY A 49 3.55 48.80 -18.51
CA GLY A 49 3.57 49.60 -19.75
C GLY A 49 2.18 49.69 -20.40
N PHE A 50 1.11 49.59 -19.67
CA PHE A 50 -0.28 49.49 -20.24
C PHE A 50 -0.61 50.69 -21.16
N ASP A 51 -0.19 51.88 -20.81
CA ASP A 51 -0.40 53.13 -21.62
C ASP A 51 0.61 53.35 -22.73
N LYS A 52 1.65 52.48 -22.87
CA LYS A 52 2.71 52.62 -23.87
C LYS A 52 2.40 51.81 -25.12
N GLU A 53 2.63 52.40 -26.29
CA GLU A 53 2.47 51.69 -27.58
C GLU A 53 3.59 50.66 -27.82
N VAL A 54 4.74 50.83 -27.16
CA VAL A 54 5.89 49.94 -27.25
C VAL A 54 6.27 49.42 -25.89
N ILE A 55 6.34 48.11 -25.76
CA ILE A 55 6.70 47.41 -24.53
C ILE A 55 8.18 46.97 -24.59
N SER A 56 8.96 47.38 -23.64
CA SER A 56 10.36 46.95 -23.47
C SER A 56 10.43 45.75 -22.51
N ILE A 57 11.05 44.66 -22.95
CA ILE A 57 11.28 43.50 -22.09
C ILE A 57 12.64 43.68 -21.41
N PRO A 58 12.72 43.89 -20.10
CA PRO A 58 13.98 44.27 -19.42
C PRO A 58 15.07 43.19 -19.53
N ILE A 59 14.65 41.91 -19.63
CA ILE A 59 15.60 40.77 -19.65
C ILE A 59 16.30 40.62 -20.99
N ILE A 60 15.67 41.00 -22.10
CA ILE A 60 16.17 40.74 -23.47
C ILE A 60 16.49 42.07 -24.19
N SER A 61 16.20 43.21 -23.57
CA SER A 61 16.43 44.58 -24.15
C SER A 61 15.75 44.76 -25.52
N VAL A 62 14.66 44.05 -25.79
CA VAL A 62 13.92 44.13 -27.06
C VAL A 62 12.64 44.95 -26.82
N SER A 63 12.36 45.90 -27.70
CA SER A 63 11.14 46.69 -27.74
C SER A 63 10.23 46.16 -28.84
N ILE A 64 9.00 45.76 -28.46
CA ILE A 64 8.01 45.15 -29.35
C ILE A 64 6.72 45.99 -29.32
N GLN A 65 6.01 46.08 -30.43
CA GLN A 65 4.69 46.72 -30.45
C GLN A 65 3.74 46.02 -29.56
N LYS A 66 2.86 46.76 -28.88
CA LYS A 66 1.94 46.24 -27.86
C LYS A 66 1.08 45.04 -28.37
N PHE A 67 0.54 45.16 -29.59
CA PHE A 67 -0.30 44.11 -30.16
C PHE A 67 0.48 42.82 -30.46
N ASP A 68 1.70 42.94 -31.03
CA ASP A 68 2.57 41.79 -31.33
C ASP A 68 2.99 41.10 -30.03
N TYR A 69 3.23 41.87 -28.95
CA TYR A 69 3.51 41.31 -27.64
C TYR A 69 2.34 40.56 -27.06
N ILE A 70 1.09 41.05 -27.22
CA ILE A 70 -0.13 40.35 -26.79
C ILE A 70 -0.31 39.03 -27.55
N TYR A 71 -0.10 39.01 -28.87
CA TYR A 71 -0.17 37.74 -29.65
C TYR A 71 0.93 36.75 -29.22
N PHE A 72 2.13 37.22 -28.95
CA PHE A 72 3.21 36.40 -28.40
C PHE A 72 2.83 35.82 -27.04
N LEU A 73 2.28 36.61 -26.13
CA LEU A 73 1.77 36.12 -24.85
C LEU A 73 0.66 35.07 -25.01
N LEU A 74 -0.31 35.32 -25.87
CA LEU A 74 -1.38 34.36 -26.18
C LEU A 74 -0.78 32.99 -26.61
N PHE A 75 0.18 33.03 -27.52
CA PHE A 75 0.86 31.80 -27.97
C PHE A 75 1.58 31.09 -26.82
N VAL A 76 2.34 31.82 -26.01
CA VAL A 76 3.04 31.26 -24.85
C VAL A 76 2.07 30.63 -23.84
N TYR A 77 0.93 31.29 -23.55
CA TYR A 77 -0.08 30.76 -22.62
C TYR A 77 -0.80 29.53 -23.16
N ILE A 78 -1.12 29.47 -24.45
CA ILE A 78 -1.71 28.28 -25.09
C ILE A 78 -0.72 27.13 -25.06
N PHE A 79 0.56 27.36 -25.43
CA PHE A 79 1.62 26.36 -25.37
C PHE A 79 1.80 25.84 -23.96
N ARG A 80 1.90 26.73 -22.97
CA ARG A 80 1.97 26.40 -21.54
C ARG A 80 0.78 25.53 -21.11
N TYR A 81 -0.43 25.88 -21.48
CA TYR A 81 -1.64 25.12 -21.14
C TYR A 81 -1.56 23.69 -21.66
N ILE A 82 -1.24 23.50 -22.94
CA ILE A 82 -1.10 22.18 -23.57
C ILE A 82 0.01 21.36 -22.88
N PHE A 83 1.13 22.00 -22.58
CA PHE A 83 2.26 21.35 -21.92
C PHE A 83 1.92 20.90 -20.50
N ILE A 84 1.27 21.75 -19.69
CA ILE A 84 0.83 21.41 -18.33
C ILE A 84 -0.18 20.26 -18.35
N LEU A 85 -1.15 20.27 -19.27
CA LEU A 85 -2.12 19.16 -19.41
C LEU A 85 -1.42 17.84 -19.73
N SER A 86 -0.51 17.85 -20.69
CA SER A 86 0.25 16.66 -21.08
C SER A 86 1.12 16.12 -19.95
N SER A 87 1.79 17.01 -19.23
CA SER A 87 2.60 16.68 -18.05
C SER A 87 1.76 16.09 -16.92
N ASN A 88 0.60 16.69 -16.61
CA ASN A 88 -0.31 16.19 -15.58
C ASN A 88 -0.89 14.81 -15.94
N LYS A 89 -1.19 14.58 -17.23
CA LYS A 89 -1.61 13.25 -17.71
C LYS A 89 -0.52 12.21 -17.46
N TYR A 90 0.73 12.52 -17.81
CA TYR A 90 1.87 11.63 -17.58
C TYR A 90 2.07 11.34 -16.09
N ILE A 91 2.06 12.38 -15.24
CA ILE A 91 2.24 12.26 -13.79
C ILE A 91 1.12 11.41 -13.18
N SER A 92 -0.12 11.63 -13.58
CA SER A 92 -1.25 10.80 -13.11
C SER A 92 -1.04 9.33 -13.47
N GLN A 93 -0.65 9.02 -14.71
CA GLN A 93 -0.37 7.65 -15.11
C GLN A 93 0.79 7.04 -14.31
N LEU A 94 1.85 7.81 -14.04
CA LEU A 94 2.98 7.37 -13.24
C LEU A 94 2.57 7.03 -11.80
N ILE A 95 1.76 7.88 -11.16
CA ILE A 95 1.25 7.66 -9.80
C ILE A 95 0.48 6.35 -9.72
N TYR A 96 -0.41 6.08 -10.69
CA TYR A 96 -1.20 4.85 -10.69
C TYR A 96 -0.38 3.60 -11.05
N ARG A 97 0.67 3.73 -11.86
CA ARG A 97 1.65 2.65 -12.08
C ARG A 97 2.41 2.31 -10.79
N LEU A 98 2.82 3.32 -10.03
CA LEU A 98 3.44 3.13 -8.72
C LEU A 98 2.49 2.43 -7.74
N LYS A 99 1.21 2.85 -7.72
CA LYS A 99 0.19 2.18 -6.91
C LYS A 99 0.08 0.70 -7.25
N TYR A 100 0.00 0.38 -8.54
CA TYR A 100 -0.09 -1.00 -9.03
C TYR A 100 1.13 -1.82 -8.59
N GLU A 101 2.34 -1.31 -8.76
CA GLU A 101 3.56 -2.02 -8.37
C GLU A 101 3.65 -2.25 -6.86
N PHE A 102 3.37 -1.22 -6.06
CA PHE A 102 3.38 -1.36 -4.61
C PHE A 102 2.31 -2.34 -4.11
N ALA A 103 1.10 -2.29 -4.65
CA ALA A 103 0.03 -3.22 -4.30
C ALA A 103 0.38 -4.66 -4.69
N SER A 104 0.84 -4.88 -5.92
CA SER A 104 1.24 -6.20 -6.42
C SER A 104 2.40 -6.78 -5.61
N ARG A 105 3.41 -5.96 -5.31
CA ARG A 105 4.56 -6.38 -4.50
C ARG A 105 4.16 -6.72 -3.07
N LEU A 106 3.29 -5.90 -2.47
CA LEU A 106 2.80 -6.16 -1.12
C LEU A 106 1.98 -7.44 -1.06
N PHE A 107 1.09 -7.67 -2.02
CA PHE A 107 0.31 -8.90 -2.14
C PHE A 107 1.22 -10.13 -2.32
N SER A 108 2.15 -10.05 -3.26
CA SER A 108 3.15 -11.11 -3.49
C SER A 108 3.95 -11.43 -2.22
N SER A 109 4.37 -10.39 -1.48
CA SER A 109 5.09 -10.57 -0.21
C SER A 109 4.23 -11.21 0.86
N TYR A 110 2.93 -10.89 0.95
CA TYR A 110 2.01 -11.55 1.88
C TYR A 110 1.75 -13.02 1.54
N VAL A 111 1.58 -13.33 0.26
CA VAL A 111 1.39 -14.71 -0.20
C VAL A 111 2.66 -15.56 0.02
N SER A 112 3.83 -14.92 -0.02
CA SER A 112 5.13 -15.56 0.20
C SER A 112 5.57 -15.57 1.67
N LEU A 113 4.72 -15.11 2.61
CA LEU A 113 5.04 -15.21 4.05
C LEU A 113 5.11 -16.64 4.51
N ASP A 114 6.04 -16.92 5.40
CA ASP A 114 6.10 -18.21 6.11
C ASP A 114 4.79 -18.46 6.87
N TYR A 115 4.36 -19.71 6.91
CA TYR A 115 3.16 -20.12 7.63
C TYR A 115 3.15 -19.65 9.09
N GLN A 116 4.31 -19.72 9.77
CA GLN A 116 4.45 -19.23 11.14
C GLN A 116 4.23 -17.71 11.26
N ASP A 117 4.72 -16.92 10.31
CA ASP A 117 4.51 -15.48 10.30
C ASP A 117 3.07 -15.12 9.90
N LYS A 118 2.45 -15.93 9.03
CA LYS A 118 1.04 -15.77 8.65
C LYS A 118 0.09 -16.02 9.83
N ILE A 119 0.34 -17.05 10.66
CA ILE A 119 -0.50 -17.32 11.85
C ILE A 119 -0.49 -16.16 12.84
N LYS A 120 0.62 -15.44 12.96
CA LYS A 120 0.75 -14.29 13.87
C LYS A 120 0.01 -13.04 13.37
N LYS A 121 -0.38 -12.98 12.10
CA LYS A 121 -1.05 -11.83 11.49
C LYS A 121 -2.54 -12.12 11.32
N ASP A 122 -3.37 -11.17 11.75
CA ASP A 122 -4.82 -11.22 11.55
C ASP A 122 -5.15 -10.95 10.05
N ASP A 123 -6.08 -11.72 9.48
CA ASP A 123 -6.53 -11.53 8.10
C ASP A 123 -7.09 -10.12 7.87
N ALA A 124 -7.78 -9.53 8.84
CA ALA A 124 -8.24 -8.16 8.79
C ALA A 124 -7.10 -7.14 8.66
N GLU A 125 -5.94 -7.41 9.29
CA GLU A 125 -4.74 -6.59 9.11
C GLU A 125 -4.21 -6.67 7.69
N ILE A 126 -4.14 -7.86 7.12
CA ILE A 126 -3.67 -8.08 5.74
C ILE A 126 -4.58 -7.38 4.74
N ILE A 127 -5.90 -7.56 4.88
CA ILE A 127 -6.91 -6.91 4.01
C ILE A 127 -6.79 -5.40 4.11
N ARG A 128 -6.70 -4.83 5.32
CA ARG A 128 -6.50 -3.39 5.53
C ARG A 128 -5.23 -2.89 4.82
N ASN A 129 -4.11 -3.61 4.98
CA ASN A 129 -2.84 -3.21 4.41
C ASN A 129 -2.87 -3.21 2.89
N LEU A 130 -3.54 -4.18 2.27
CA LEU A 130 -3.67 -4.30 0.81
C LEU A 130 -4.70 -3.32 0.20
N THR A 131 -5.65 -2.84 0.99
CA THR A 131 -6.72 -1.94 0.52
C THR A 131 -6.49 -0.51 0.98
N ASN A 132 -6.66 -0.25 2.28
CA ASN A 132 -6.65 1.10 2.83
C ASN A 132 -5.23 1.68 2.87
N GLU A 133 -4.23 0.92 3.33
CA GLU A 133 -2.88 1.47 3.51
C GLU A 133 -2.16 1.71 2.17
N ILE A 134 -2.45 0.94 1.12
CA ILE A 134 -1.96 1.25 -0.24
C ILE A 134 -2.54 2.58 -0.74
N ASN A 135 -3.84 2.84 -0.50
CA ASN A 135 -4.43 4.14 -0.84
C ASN A 135 -3.80 5.28 -0.05
N GLN A 136 -3.53 5.06 1.24
CA GLN A 136 -2.84 6.03 2.10
C GLN A 136 -1.39 6.28 1.65
N LEU A 137 -0.66 5.24 1.22
CA LEU A 137 0.68 5.37 0.64
C LEU A 137 0.67 6.32 -0.57
N VAL A 138 -0.29 6.14 -1.47
CA VAL A 138 -0.39 6.99 -2.66
C VAL A 138 -0.80 8.41 -2.30
N ASN A 139 -1.90 8.57 -1.53
CA ASN A 139 -2.51 9.87 -1.27
C ASN A 139 -1.70 10.73 -0.29
N ASN A 140 -1.05 10.11 0.70
CA ASN A 140 -0.34 10.85 1.75
C ASN A 140 1.19 10.79 1.61
N ILE A 141 1.74 9.99 0.69
CA ILE A 141 3.20 9.91 0.50
C ILE A 141 3.58 10.21 -0.94
N VAL A 142 3.12 9.41 -1.92
CA VAL A 142 3.58 9.55 -3.32
C VAL A 142 3.16 10.89 -3.92
N ILE A 143 1.88 11.22 -3.88
CA ILE A 143 1.34 12.47 -4.42
C ILE A 143 1.94 13.70 -3.70
N PRO A 144 1.95 13.76 -2.35
CA PRO A 144 2.54 14.91 -1.66
C PRO A 144 4.04 15.09 -1.91
N LEU A 145 4.82 14.03 -2.08
CA LEU A 145 6.24 14.14 -2.44
C LEU A 145 6.42 14.80 -3.81
N MET A 146 5.64 14.40 -4.81
CA MET A 146 5.73 15.00 -6.15
C MET A 146 5.34 16.49 -6.14
N ILE A 147 4.25 16.84 -5.42
CA ILE A 147 3.82 18.23 -5.27
C ILE A 147 4.87 19.06 -4.49
N LEU A 148 5.45 18.50 -3.43
CA LEU A 148 6.42 19.18 -2.59
C LEU A 148 7.63 19.65 -3.40
N PHE A 149 8.16 18.83 -4.32
CA PHE A 149 9.28 19.22 -5.19
C PHE A 149 8.92 20.40 -6.08
N SER A 150 7.76 20.40 -6.74
CA SER A 150 7.33 21.48 -7.62
C SER A 150 7.13 22.79 -6.86
N GLU A 151 6.45 22.72 -5.73
CA GLU A 151 6.12 23.91 -4.96
C GLU A 151 7.34 24.53 -4.28
N LEU A 152 8.30 23.72 -3.83
CA LEU A 152 9.58 24.25 -3.32
C LEU A 152 10.34 25.03 -4.39
N ILE A 153 10.47 24.46 -5.59
CA ILE A 153 11.16 25.16 -6.70
C ILE A 153 10.45 26.47 -7.00
N LEU A 154 9.13 26.48 -7.09
CA LEU A 154 8.34 27.68 -7.37
C LEU A 154 8.54 28.75 -6.30
N VAL A 155 8.36 28.40 -5.03
CA VAL A 155 8.47 29.34 -3.92
C VAL A 155 9.88 29.92 -3.82
N PHE A 156 10.94 29.08 -3.93
CA PHE A 156 12.32 29.55 -3.88
C PHE A 156 12.67 30.48 -5.05
N SER A 157 12.21 30.16 -6.25
CA SER A 157 12.51 30.97 -7.42
C SER A 157 11.82 32.32 -7.37
N LEU A 158 10.51 32.36 -6.99
CA LEU A 158 9.80 33.63 -6.83
C LEU A 158 10.38 34.45 -5.68
N ALA A 159 10.72 33.81 -4.56
CA ALA A 159 11.36 34.48 -3.44
C ALA A 159 12.72 35.08 -3.83
N SER A 160 13.51 34.36 -4.65
CA SER A 160 14.81 34.88 -5.13
C SER A 160 14.67 36.10 -6.04
N ILE A 161 13.70 36.07 -6.97
CA ILE A 161 13.41 37.20 -7.85
C ILE A 161 12.97 38.41 -7.01
N PHE A 162 12.06 38.20 -6.05
CA PHE A 162 11.56 39.28 -5.22
C PHE A 162 12.63 39.87 -4.29
N LEU A 163 13.49 39.02 -3.73
CA LEU A 163 14.64 39.45 -2.92
C LEU A 163 15.64 40.29 -3.73
N TYR A 164 15.82 39.97 -5.02
CA TYR A 164 16.67 40.74 -5.90
C TYR A 164 16.09 42.14 -6.22
N LEU A 165 14.78 42.21 -6.50
CA LEU A 165 14.12 43.47 -6.89
C LEU A 165 13.81 44.38 -5.68
N TYR A 166 13.34 43.82 -4.57
CA TYR A 166 12.86 44.56 -3.40
C TYR A 166 13.30 43.92 -2.07
N PRO A 167 14.61 43.97 -1.73
CA PRO A 167 15.18 43.18 -0.63
C PRO A 167 14.53 43.46 0.74
N LEU A 168 14.25 44.72 1.09
CA LEU A 168 13.65 45.07 2.39
C LEU A 168 12.21 44.55 2.52
N ILE A 169 11.42 44.71 1.47
CA ILE A 169 10.02 44.26 1.45
C ILE A 169 9.96 42.73 1.44
N ALA A 170 10.86 42.06 0.72
CA ALA A 170 10.96 40.61 0.71
C ALA A 170 11.23 40.04 2.11
N VAL A 171 12.17 40.61 2.84
CA VAL A 171 12.49 40.21 4.23
C VAL A 171 11.29 40.44 5.16
N TYR A 172 10.61 41.60 5.05
CA TYR A 172 9.43 41.87 5.86
C TYR A 172 8.31 40.84 5.64
N ILE A 173 8.00 40.52 4.38
CA ILE A 173 6.99 39.53 4.03
C ILE A 173 7.41 38.13 4.50
N ALA A 174 8.67 37.73 4.30
CA ALA A 174 9.17 36.43 4.75
C ALA A 174 9.06 36.26 6.28
N LEU A 175 9.37 37.32 7.03
CA LEU A 175 9.19 37.32 8.48
C LEU A 175 7.70 37.19 8.88
N ALA A 176 6.82 37.98 8.25
CA ALA A 176 5.40 37.92 8.51
C ALA A 176 4.80 36.53 8.22
N LEU A 177 5.12 35.93 7.06
CA LEU A 177 4.66 34.59 6.66
C LEU A 177 5.28 33.46 7.47
N SER A 178 6.43 33.68 8.13
CA SER A 178 7.04 32.68 9.00
C SER A 178 6.26 32.42 10.28
N ILE A 179 5.51 33.40 10.78
CA ILE A 179 4.75 33.32 12.05
C ILE A 179 3.74 32.16 12.03
N PRO A 180 2.81 32.04 11.09
CA PRO A 180 1.89 30.91 11.04
C PRO A 180 2.58 29.57 10.92
N ILE A 181 3.69 29.48 10.17
CA ILE A 181 4.46 28.26 9.97
C ILE A 181 5.07 27.80 11.29
N ILE A 182 5.64 28.72 12.07
CA ILE A 182 6.24 28.43 13.37
C ILE A 182 5.16 28.00 14.37
N VAL A 183 4.06 28.74 14.46
CA VAL A 183 2.91 28.41 15.31
C VAL A 183 2.39 27.00 14.98
N PHE A 184 2.19 26.73 13.70
CA PHE A 184 1.74 25.42 13.23
C PHE A 184 2.71 24.30 13.64
N LYS A 185 4.02 24.50 13.49
CA LYS A 185 5.03 23.52 13.87
C LYS A 185 5.00 23.18 15.35
N PHE A 186 4.83 24.17 16.23
CA PHE A 186 4.84 23.96 17.69
C PHE A 186 3.57 23.28 18.22
N PHE A 187 2.39 23.65 17.70
CA PHE A 187 1.13 23.19 18.29
C PHE A 187 0.59 21.88 17.70
N ILE A 188 1.07 21.46 16.51
CA ILE A 188 0.32 20.49 15.72
C ILE A 188 1.16 19.27 15.32
N LYS A 189 2.48 19.36 15.38
CA LYS A 189 3.40 18.37 14.81
C LYS A 189 3.15 16.94 15.26
N ASP A 190 2.97 16.70 16.56
CA ASP A 190 2.93 15.36 17.13
C ASP A 190 1.54 14.74 17.09
N ARG A 191 0.50 15.57 17.15
CA ARG A 191 -0.91 15.13 17.09
C ARG A 191 -1.30 14.49 15.75
N ILE A 192 -0.76 14.99 14.64
CA ILE A 192 -1.10 14.47 13.30
C ILE A 192 -0.64 13.03 13.15
N SER A 193 0.57 12.69 13.59
CA SER A 193 1.09 11.32 13.53
C SER A 193 0.30 10.37 14.43
N GLU A 194 -0.11 10.84 15.60
CA GLU A 194 -0.96 10.09 16.52
C GLU A 194 -2.34 9.79 15.91
N TRP A 195 -2.97 10.78 15.29
CA TRP A 195 -4.25 10.59 14.60
C TRP A 195 -4.15 9.57 13.45
N GLY A 196 -3.05 9.58 12.69
CA GLY A 196 -2.81 8.56 11.68
C GLY A 196 -2.77 7.15 12.25
N LYS A 197 -2.12 6.96 13.42
CA LYS A 197 -2.09 5.66 14.11
C LYS A 197 -3.45 5.26 14.66
N ILE A 198 -4.20 6.20 15.28
CA ILE A 198 -5.55 5.94 15.80
C ILE A 198 -6.47 5.49 14.66
N ARG A 199 -6.47 6.21 13.53
CA ARG A 199 -7.22 5.80 12.33
C ARG A 199 -6.87 4.38 11.92
N MET A 200 -5.58 4.08 11.78
CA MET A 200 -5.11 2.75 11.39
C MET A 200 -5.63 1.64 12.31
N LEU A 201 -5.62 1.86 13.62
CA LEU A 201 -6.14 0.90 14.60
C LEU A 201 -7.66 0.75 14.51
N CYS A 202 -8.38 1.85 14.30
CA CYS A 202 -9.84 1.81 14.11
C CYS A 202 -10.21 1.08 12.82
N ASP A 203 -9.53 1.37 11.71
CA ASP A 203 -9.76 0.71 10.41
C ASP A 203 -9.53 -0.81 10.50
N HIS A 204 -8.49 -1.23 11.25
CA HIS A 204 -8.26 -2.65 11.52
C HIS A 204 -9.45 -3.29 12.25
N ARG A 205 -9.94 -2.66 13.33
CA ARG A 205 -11.09 -3.15 14.08
C ARG A 205 -12.37 -3.17 13.25
N ILE A 206 -12.59 -2.16 12.40
CA ILE A 206 -13.72 -2.08 11.49
C ILE A 206 -13.73 -3.29 10.54
N ILE A 207 -12.61 -3.56 9.85
CA ILE A 207 -12.50 -4.69 8.93
C ILE A 207 -12.67 -6.01 9.66
N LYS A 208 -12.09 -6.14 10.85
CA LYS A 208 -12.25 -7.33 11.69
C LYS A 208 -13.74 -7.57 12.05
N LYS A 209 -14.45 -6.51 12.46
CA LYS A 209 -15.89 -6.62 12.80
C LYS A 209 -16.76 -6.94 11.59
N ILE A 210 -16.41 -6.42 10.42
CA ILE A 210 -17.10 -6.81 9.17
C ILE A 210 -16.88 -8.30 8.91
N SER A 211 -15.65 -8.78 8.97
CA SER A 211 -15.35 -10.20 8.73
C SER A 211 -16.02 -11.12 9.76
N GLU A 212 -15.92 -10.80 11.05
CA GLU A 212 -16.59 -11.55 12.13
C GLU A 212 -18.12 -11.58 11.94
N GLY A 213 -18.71 -10.42 11.60
CA GLY A 213 -20.15 -10.30 11.41
C GLY A 213 -20.68 -11.07 10.21
N LEU A 214 -19.93 -11.09 9.11
CA LEU A 214 -20.29 -11.83 7.89
C LEU A 214 -20.09 -13.34 8.08
N ASN A 215 -18.99 -13.77 8.67
CA ASN A 215 -18.72 -15.18 8.92
C ASN A 215 -19.65 -15.78 9.98
N GLY A 216 -20.01 -15.02 11.01
CA GLY A 216 -20.92 -15.41 12.06
C GLY A 216 -22.40 -15.04 11.80
N PHE A 217 -22.79 -14.76 10.54
CA PHE A 217 -24.12 -14.21 10.23
C PHE A 217 -25.30 -15.05 10.77
N VAL A 218 -25.19 -16.37 10.70
CA VAL A 218 -26.23 -17.29 11.20
C VAL A 218 -26.37 -17.17 12.72
N ASP A 219 -25.23 -17.16 13.44
CA ASP A 219 -25.23 -17.05 14.90
C ASP A 219 -25.77 -15.68 15.36
N LEU A 220 -25.39 -14.60 14.63
CA LEU A 220 -25.93 -13.26 14.89
C LEU A 220 -27.46 -13.23 14.81
N LYS A 221 -28.03 -13.96 13.85
CA LYS A 221 -29.50 -14.06 13.68
C LYS A 221 -30.15 -14.91 14.73
N ILE A 222 -29.63 -16.12 14.98
CA ILE A 222 -30.23 -17.09 15.91
C ILE A 222 -30.18 -16.56 17.35
N TYR A 223 -29.03 -16.02 17.76
CA TYR A 223 -28.85 -15.53 19.13
C TYR A 223 -29.28 -14.05 19.32
N ASN A 224 -29.78 -13.40 18.26
CA ASN A 224 -30.26 -12.00 18.29
C ASN A 224 -29.22 -10.99 18.86
N ILE A 225 -27.94 -11.16 18.51
CA ILE A 225 -26.83 -10.33 19.02
C ILE A 225 -26.34 -9.28 18.03
N GLN A 226 -27.14 -8.94 16.99
CA GLN A 226 -26.76 -7.97 15.95
C GLN A 226 -26.41 -6.61 16.55
N SER A 227 -27.14 -6.15 17.55
CA SER A 227 -26.92 -4.86 18.20
C SER A 227 -25.51 -4.71 18.80
N PHE A 228 -24.95 -5.79 19.34
CA PHE A 228 -23.59 -5.82 19.87
C PHE A 228 -22.56 -5.50 18.76
N PHE A 229 -22.67 -6.18 17.62
CA PHE A 229 -21.77 -5.95 16.48
C PHE A 229 -21.95 -4.58 15.84
N ILE A 230 -23.19 -4.13 15.69
CA ILE A 230 -23.51 -2.80 15.14
C ILE A 230 -22.92 -1.69 16.02
N ASN A 231 -23.11 -1.78 17.33
CA ASN A 231 -22.60 -0.77 18.26
C ASN A 231 -21.07 -0.69 18.27
N ASP A 232 -20.38 -1.83 18.29
CA ASP A 232 -18.91 -1.88 18.27
C ASP A 232 -18.36 -1.34 16.94
N TYR A 233 -18.97 -1.74 15.80
CA TYR A 233 -18.66 -1.17 14.49
C TYR A 233 -18.83 0.35 14.45
N GLN A 234 -20.00 0.85 14.91
CA GLN A 234 -20.33 2.28 14.92
C GLN A 234 -19.35 3.08 15.79
N GLN A 235 -18.97 2.53 16.95
CA GLN A 235 -18.01 3.20 17.83
C GLN A 235 -16.63 3.34 17.17
N ASN A 236 -16.13 2.28 16.55
CA ASN A 236 -14.85 2.32 15.85
C ASN A 236 -14.91 3.24 14.61
N LEU A 237 -16.02 3.19 13.85
CA LEU A 237 -16.25 4.08 12.71
C LEU A 237 -16.30 5.54 13.15
N LYS A 238 -17.01 5.86 14.24
CA LYS A 238 -17.06 7.21 14.80
C LYS A 238 -15.67 7.73 15.16
N ASN A 239 -14.86 6.93 15.84
CA ASN A 239 -13.49 7.30 16.23
C ASN A 239 -12.59 7.54 15.01
N SER A 240 -12.70 6.70 13.97
CA SER A 240 -11.98 6.86 12.71
C SER A 240 -12.38 8.16 12.00
N THR A 241 -13.69 8.37 11.79
CA THR A 241 -14.22 9.54 11.08
C THR A 241 -14.00 10.86 11.84
N GLU A 242 -14.09 10.87 13.16
CA GLU A 242 -13.74 12.05 13.97
C GLU A 242 -12.25 12.40 13.84
N THR A 243 -11.40 11.40 13.76
CA THR A 243 -9.96 11.60 13.59
C THR A 243 -9.65 12.15 12.20
N GLU A 244 -10.31 11.64 11.16
CA GLU A 244 -10.21 12.16 9.80
C GLU A 244 -10.75 13.58 9.69
N ALA A 245 -11.89 13.90 10.33
CA ALA A 245 -12.45 15.23 10.36
C ALA A 245 -11.49 16.26 11.02
N LYS A 246 -10.85 15.89 12.14
CA LYS A 246 -9.83 16.71 12.81
C LYS A 246 -8.61 16.93 11.89
N GLN A 247 -8.14 15.90 11.22
CA GLN A 247 -7.03 15.98 10.27
C GLN A 247 -7.39 16.86 9.07
N TYR A 248 -8.60 16.69 8.50
CA TYR A 248 -9.09 17.50 7.39
C TYR A 248 -9.22 18.98 7.79
N PHE A 249 -9.87 19.30 8.90
CA PHE A 249 -9.96 20.66 9.41
C PHE A 249 -8.57 21.27 9.57
N LEU A 250 -7.66 20.56 10.21
CA LEU A 250 -6.32 21.05 10.45
C LEU A 250 -5.52 21.30 9.16
N SER A 251 -5.81 20.54 8.11
CA SER A 251 -5.17 20.73 6.80
C SER A 251 -5.56 22.06 6.13
N GLN A 252 -6.71 22.64 6.48
CA GLN A 252 -7.18 23.93 5.94
C GLN A 252 -6.62 25.14 6.70
N VAL A 253 -6.29 24.96 7.99
CA VAL A 253 -5.85 26.06 8.87
C VAL A 253 -4.66 26.86 8.32
N PRO A 254 -3.56 26.23 7.83
CA PRO A 254 -2.42 27.00 7.31
C PRO A 254 -2.80 27.89 6.13
N ARG A 255 -3.61 27.37 5.21
CA ARG A 255 -4.05 28.14 4.04
C ARG A 255 -4.86 29.36 4.45
N ILE A 256 -5.89 29.18 5.26
CA ILE A 256 -6.78 30.28 5.71
C ILE A 256 -5.97 31.32 6.50
N SER A 257 -5.07 30.88 7.38
CA SER A 257 -4.21 31.77 8.17
C SER A 257 -3.27 32.59 7.29
N LEU A 258 -2.67 31.97 6.28
CA LEU A 258 -1.77 32.63 5.34
C LEU A 258 -2.51 33.64 4.45
N ASP A 259 -3.68 33.26 3.91
CA ASP A 259 -4.51 34.14 3.08
C ASP A 259 -4.89 35.40 3.86
N THR A 260 -5.38 35.24 5.11
CA THR A 260 -5.78 36.34 5.97
C THR A 260 -4.60 37.25 6.34
N LEU A 261 -3.49 36.64 6.76
CA LEU A 261 -2.30 37.38 7.17
C LEU A 261 -1.67 38.15 6.01
N PHE A 262 -1.71 37.61 4.80
CA PHE A 262 -1.20 38.32 3.62
C PHE A 262 -2.02 39.57 3.30
N VAL A 263 -3.35 39.48 3.35
CA VAL A 263 -4.24 40.67 3.18
C VAL A 263 -3.91 41.72 4.24
N LEU A 264 -3.75 41.31 5.51
CA LEU A 264 -3.35 42.22 6.59
C LEU A 264 -1.98 42.86 6.32
N VAL A 265 -1.00 42.12 5.83
CA VAL A 265 0.32 42.67 5.48
C VAL A 265 0.22 43.71 4.38
N ILE A 266 -0.58 43.47 3.33
CA ILE A 266 -0.83 44.49 2.27
C ILE A 266 -1.49 45.74 2.85
N LEU A 267 -2.56 45.59 3.62
CA LEU A 267 -3.26 46.74 4.21
C LEU A 267 -2.35 47.57 5.13
N LEU A 268 -1.55 46.90 5.97
CA LEU A 268 -0.56 47.57 6.81
C LEU A 268 0.54 48.24 5.99
N SER A 269 0.99 47.63 4.91
CA SER A 269 1.99 48.22 4.02
C SER A 269 1.46 49.50 3.31
N ILE A 270 0.16 49.52 2.99
CA ILE A 270 -0.50 50.75 2.44
C ILE A 270 -0.56 51.83 3.49
N ILE A 271 -0.97 51.50 4.73
CA ILE A 271 -1.08 52.48 5.84
C ILE A 271 0.30 53.08 6.17
N PHE A 272 1.34 52.30 6.13
CA PHE A 272 2.71 52.72 6.42
C PHE A 272 3.53 53.08 5.17
N SER A 273 2.89 53.31 4.01
CA SER A 273 3.56 53.62 2.74
C SER A 273 4.54 54.79 2.81
N ASP A 274 4.14 55.84 3.53
CA ASP A 274 4.97 57.04 3.74
C ASP A 274 6.22 56.74 4.56
N TYR A 275 6.13 55.83 5.52
CA TYR A 275 7.26 55.41 6.34
C TYR A 275 8.31 54.60 5.56
N PHE A 276 7.87 53.88 4.56
CA PHE A 276 8.76 53.09 3.65
C PHE A 276 9.27 53.91 2.49
N ASN A 277 8.99 55.21 2.39
CA ASN A 277 9.41 56.12 1.32
C ASN A 277 9.12 55.56 -0.10
N LEU A 278 7.95 54.92 -0.29
CA LEU A 278 7.62 54.25 -1.54
C LEU A 278 7.32 55.22 -2.70
N GLY A 279 7.02 56.50 -2.43
CA GLY A 279 6.82 57.57 -3.40
C GLY A 279 5.83 57.19 -4.51
N ASP A 280 6.11 57.68 -5.73
CA ASP A 280 5.27 57.46 -6.92
C ASP A 280 5.24 55.99 -7.39
N ASP A 281 6.19 55.16 -6.93
CA ASP A 281 6.25 53.72 -7.27
C ASP A 281 5.35 52.83 -6.41
N ALA A 282 4.70 53.37 -5.40
CA ALA A 282 3.87 52.61 -4.46
C ALA A 282 2.80 51.74 -5.16
N GLY A 283 2.10 52.31 -6.16
CA GLY A 283 1.08 51.58 -6.93
C GLY A 283 1.63 50.36 -7.68
N SER A 284 2.80 50.50 -8.30
CA SER A 284 3.47 49.43 -9.02
C SER A 284 3.94 48.34 -8.09
N ILE A 285 4.46 48.68 -6.91
CA ILE A 285 4.92 47.72 -5.88
C ILE A 285 3.72 46.95 -5.31
N PHE A 286 2.61 47.61 -4.98
CA PHE A 286 1.42 46.94 -4.49
C PHE A 286 0.78 46.02 -5.54
N GLY A 287 0.73 46.46 -6.81
CA GLY A 287 0.29 45.61 -7.92
C GLY A 287 1.13 44.32 -8.03
N LEU A 288 2.45 44.44 -7.94
CA LEU A 288 3.36 43.31 -7.99
C LEU A 288 3.19 42.39 -6.78
N LEU A 289 3.00 42.95 -5.58
CA LEU A 289 2.70 42.17 -4.36
C LEU A 289 1.44 41.32 -4.52
N VAL A 290 0.38 41.92 -5.06
CA VAL A 290 -0.89 41.19 -5.30
C VAL A 290 -0.67 40.03 -6.29
N VAL A 291 0.02 40.26 -7.41
CA VAL A 291 0.28 39.23 -8.42
C VAL A 291 1.12 38.08 -7.83
N ILE A 292 2.16 38.39 -7.06
CA ILE A 292 2.99 37.40 -6.40
C ILE A 292 2.17 36.66 -5.35
N GLY A 293 1.36 37.37 -4.56
CA GLY A 293 0.54 36.79 -3.52
C GLY A 293 -0.46 35.78 -4.05
N ILE A 294 -1.16 36.07 -5.13
CA ILE A 294 -2.09 35.15 -5.79
C ILE A 294 -1.41 33.81 -6.15
N ARG A 295 -0.10 33.80 -6.39
CA ARG A 295 0.63 32.59 -6.75
C ARG A 295 1.34 31.93 -5.57
N VAL A 296 2.00 32.69 -4.71
CA VAL A 296 2.83 32.19 -3.60
C VAL A 296 1.99 31.61 -2.48
N LEU A 297 0.87 32.27 -2.13
CA LEU A 297 0.04 31.81 -1.01
C LEU A 297 -0.55 30.40 -1.22
N PRO A 298 -1.19 30.09 -2.36
CA PRO A 298 -1.63 28.72 -2.60
C PRO A 298 -0.49 27.70 -2.57
N SER A 299 0.71 28.09 -3.03
CA SER A 299 1.90 27.22 -3.03
C SER A 299 2.37 26.90 -1.62
N ILE A 300 2.46 27.91 -0.74
CA ILE A 300 2.80 27.68 0.69
C ILE A 300 1.71 26.82 1.37
N GLY A 301 0.44 27.06 1.06
CA GLY A 301 -0.67 26.24 1.54
C GLY A 301 -0.53 24.77 1.12
N ARG A 302 -0.20 24.51 -0.15
CA ARG A 302 0.09 23.14 -0.65
C ARG A 302 1.31 22.52 0.01
N LEU A 303 2.39 23.27 0.21
CA LEU A 303 3.57 22.79 0.96
C LEU A 303 3.20 22.37 2.38
N ALA A 304 2.43 23.18 3.09
CA ALA A 304 1.96 22.86 4.44
C ALA A 304 1.10 21.59 4.44
N HIS A 305 0.20 21.44 3.49
CA HIS A 305 -0.61 20.23 3.31
C HIS A 305 0.27 19.00 3.02
N CYS A 306 1.26 19.10 2.14
CA CYS A 306 2.18 18.01 1.83
C CYS A 306 2.94 17.54 3.07
N VAL A 307 3.47 18.46 3.88
CA VAL A 307 4.16 18.12 5.13
C VAL A 307 3.24 17.42 6.13
N GLN A 308 1.97 17.84 6.22
CA GLN A 308 0.98 17.18 7.08
C GLN A 308 0.65 15.78 6.57
N ALA A 309 0.37 15.63 5.27
CA ALA A 309 0.06 14.35 4.65
C ALA A 309 1.20 13.34 4.86
N LEU A 310 2.46 13.76 4.65
CA LEU A 310 3.64 12.91 4.87
C LEU A 310 3.78 12.46 6.33
N LYS A 311 3.40 13.28 7.31
CA LYS A 311 3.40 12.89 8.72
C LYS A 311 2.25 11.97 9.07
N TYR A 312 1.07 12.23 8.53
CA TYR A 312 -0.11 11.41 8.75
C TYR A 312 0.06 10.01 8.18
N GLY A 313 0.61 9.89 6.96
CA GLY A 313 0.86 8.62 6.29
C GLY A 313 2.17 7.91 6.66
N GLY A 314 3.04 8.54 7.48
CA GLY A 314 4.41 8.05 7.72
C GLY A 314 4.51 6.62 8.26
N HIS A 315 3.52 6.16 9.05
CA HIS A 315 3.45 4.80 9.59
C HIS A 315 3.21 3.72 8.52
N VAL A 316 2.61 4.09 7.39
CA VAL A 316 2.38 3.15 6.26
C VAL A 316 3.70 2.63 5.70
N LEU A 317 4.74 3.46 5.71
CA LEU A 317 6.08 3.06 5.27
C LEU A 317 6.67 1.93 6.13
N ASP A 318 6.42 1.96 7.43
CA ASP A 318 6.94 0.95 8.35
C ASP A 318 6.34 -0.41 8.05
N ILE A 319 5.01 -0.47 7.81
CA ILE A 319 4.29 -1.67 7.39
C ILE A 319 4.87 -2.20 6.06
N PHE A 320 5.04 -1.30 5.08
CA PHE A 320 5.54 -1.68 3.76
C PHE A 320 6.96 -2.26 3.83
N PHE A 321 7.86 -1.67 4.63
CA PHE A 321 9.23 -2.16 4.77
C PHE A 321 9.31 -3.46 5.55
N GLU A 322 8.54 -3.63 6.63
CA GLU A 322 8.51 -4.86 7.41
C GLU A 322 8.19 -6.08 6.53
N ILE A 323 7.22 -5.93 5.64
CA ILE A 323 6.74 -7.03 4.81
C ILE A 323 7.63 -7.26 3.58
N SER A 324 8.07 -6.17 2.90
CA SER A 324 8.83 -6.25 1.65
C SER A 324 10.27 -6.79 1.81
N THR A 325 10.79 -6.86 3.03
CA THR A 325 12.17 -7.32 3.30
C THR A 325 12.27 -8.84 3.51
N LYS A 326 11.15 -9.54 3.62
CA LYS A 326 11.10 -10.99 3.90
C LYS A 326 11.05 -11.83 2.62
N VAL A 327 11.95 -11.66 1.67
CA VAL A 327 11.95 -12.43 0.42
C VAL A 327 13.24 -13.22 0.26
N THR A 328 13.06 -14.46 -0.19
CA THR A 328 13.95 -15.49 -0.72
C THR A 328 14.48 -16.50 0.29
N LYS A 329 13.90 -17.70 0.21
CA LYS A 329 14.48 -18.92 0.77
C LYS A 329 15.25 -19.66 -0.31
N GLN A 330 16.35 -20.31 0.08
CA GLN A 330 17.03 -21.28 -0.75
C GLN A 330 16.09 -22.46 -1.02
N CYS A 331 16.02 -22.91 -2.29
CA CYS A 331 15.33 -24.13 -2.66
C CYS A 331 16.34 -25.25 -2.70
N ASP A 332 16.33 -26.14 -1.69
CA ASP A 332 17.02 -27.41 -1.77
C ASP A 332 16.12 -28.40 -2.50
N SER A 333 16.63 -29.13 -3.46
CA SER A 333 15.91 -30.22 -4.13
C SER A 333 15.90 -31.48 -3.23
N PHE A 334 14.73 -32.12 -3.14
CA PHE A 334 14.48 -33.35 -2.39
C PHE A 334 14.00 -34.51 -3.30
N THR A 335 14.24 -34.41 -4.59
CA THR A 335 13.87 -35.48 -5.55
C THR A 335 14.42 -36.81 -5.13
N GLU A 336 13.60 -37.88 -5.25
CA GLU A 336 13.98 -39.26 -4.95
C GLU A 336 14.43 -39.54 -3.49
N TRP A 337 13.86 -38.77 -2.51
CA TRP A 337 14.13 -39.03 -1.10
C TRP A 337 13.82 -40.49 -0.70
N LYS A 338 14.53 -41.03 0.31
CA LYS A 338 14.38 -42.41 0.78
C LYS A 338 13.88 -42.46 2.21
N ILE A 339 14.41 -41.63 3.08
CA ILE A 339 14.20 -41.73 4.53
C ILE A 339 13.98 -40.34 5.12
N ILE A 340 12.96 -40.20 5.98
CA ILE A 340 12.76 -39.07 6.84
C ILE A 340 13.04 -39.47 8.28
N ASN A 341 14.02 -38.85 8.92
CA ASN A 341 14.39 -39.08 10.31
C ASN A 341 13.96 -37.97 11.22
N LEU A 342 13.20 -38.29 12.25
CA LEU A 342 12.90 -37.39 13.35
C LEU A 342 13.80 -37.73 14.53
N VAL A 343 14.56 -36.79 15.06
CA VAL A 343 15.46 -36.96 16.19
C VAL A 343 15.14 -36.00 17.31
N ASN A 344 14.57 -36.51 18.40
CA ASN A 344 14.20 -35.77 19.61
C ASN A 344 13.39 -34.48 19.30
N VAL A 345 12.46 -34.56 18.35
CA VAL A 345 11.67 -33.43 17.88
C VAL A 345 10.77 -32.94 19.02
N THR A 346 10.94 -31.70 19.39
CA THR A 346 10.17 -31.01 20.42
C THR A 346 9.48 -29.80 19.82
N LYS A 347 8.21 -29.54 20.19
CA LYS A 347 7.48 -28.32 19.79
C LYS A 347 6.80 -27.71 20.99
N THR A 348 7.11 -26.44 21.21
CA THR A 348 6.49 -25.58 22.21
C THR A 348 5.75 -24.42 21.51
N VAL A 349 4.57 -24.10 21.98
CA VAL A 349 3.75 -22.98 21.50
C VAL A 349 3.26 -22.23 22.75
N GLU A 350 3.57 -20.93 22.83
CA GLU A 350 3.20 -20.08 24.00
C GLU A 350 3.51 -20.76 25.35
N ASP A 351 4.75 -21.23 25.49
CA ASP A 351 5.27 -21.97 26.68
C ASP A 351 4.62 -23.32 26.98
N ARG A 352 3.65 -23.76 26.16
CA ARG A 352 3.03 -25.07 26.28
C ARG A 352 3.76 -26.09 25.42
N LEU A 353 4.24 -27.15 26.04
CA LEU A 353 4.84 -28.29 25.36
C LEU A 353 3.75 -29.09 24.64
N ILE A 354 3.83 -29.15 23.30
CA ILE A 354 2.88 -29.88 22.45
C ILE A 354 3.42 -31.26 22.06
N LEU A 355 4.71 -31.30 21.68
CA LEU A 355 5.41 -32.54 21.33
C LEU A 355 6.68 -32.62 22.14
N ASP A 356 6.92 -33.77 22.80
CA ASP A 356 8.10 -34.01 23.61
C ASP A 356 8.97 -35.10 23.01
N LYS A 357 10.17 -34.72 22.56
CA LYS A 357 11.28 -35.58 22.10
C LYS A 357 10.85 -36.75 21.21
N GLN A 358 9.99 -36.49 20.23
CA GLN A 358 9.55 -37.52 19.29
C GLN A 358 10.71 -37.96 18.39
N SER A 359 10.93 -39.27 18.29
CA SER A 359 11.98 -39.86 17.46
C SER A 359 11.48 -41.11 16.76
N PHE A 360 11.46 -41.08 15.43
CA PHE A 360 11.09 -42.23 14.56
C PHE A 360 11.56 -41.97 13.14
N GLU A 361 11.51 -43.01 12.34
CA GLU A 361 11.93 -43.05 10.94
C GLU A 361 10.72 -43.33 10.04
N ILE A 362 10.65 -42.67 8.88
CA ILE A 362 9.67 -42.89 7.82
C ILE A 362 10.44 -43.26 6.55
N LYS A 363 10.10 -44.39 5.95
CA LYS A 363 10.68 -44.81 4.66
C LYS A 363 9.73 -44.51 3.51
N ARG A 364 10.27 -44.26 2.34
CA ARG A 364 9.46 -44.08 1.13
C ARG A 364 8.61 -45.34 0.89
N GLY A 365 7.32 -45.18 0.70
CA GLY A 365 6.33 -46.23 0.53
C GLY A 365 5.62 -46.67 1.83
N ASP A 366 6.05 -46.19 2.99
CA ASP A 366 5.37 -46.50 4.26
C ASP A 366 3.97 -45.89 4.28
N LYS A 367 3.02 -46.63 4.88
CA LYS A 367 1.68 -46.14 5.22
C LYS A 367 1.61 -45.99 6.73
N ILE A 368 1.52 -44.73 7.21
CA ILE A 368 1.61 -44.40 8.64
C ILE A 368 0.29 -43.84 9.12
N LEU A 369 -0.26 -44.45 10.16
CA LEU A 369 -1.44 -43.96 10.86
C LEU A 369 -1.04 -43.29 12.17
N ILE A 370 -1.34 -41.99 12.29
CA ILE A 370 -1.12 -41.20 13.50
C ILE A 370 -2.40 -41.19 14.32
N THR A 371 -2.40 -41.84 15.48
CA THR A 371 -3.55 -41.94 16.37
C THR A 371 -3.33 -41.24 17.70
N GLY A 372 -4.40 -40.82 18.36
CA GLY A 372 -4.34 -40.18 19.68
C GLY A 372 -5.57 -39.30 19.95
N PRO A 373 -5.79 -38.90 21.20
CA PRO A 373 -6.91 -38.05 21.58
C PRO A 373 -6.87 -36.67 20.89
N SER A 374 -8.01 -35.97 20.89
CA SER A 374 -8.05 -34.58 20.40
C SER A 374 -7.08 -33.72 21.22
N GLY A 375 -6.31 -32.84 20.54
CA GLY A 375 -5.33 -31.97 21.19
C GLY A 375 -3.98 -32.65 21.53
N SER A 376 -3.74 -33.90 21.16
CA SER A 376 -2.45 -34.60 21.38
C SER A 376 -1.30 -34.14 20.49
N GLY A 377 -1.50 -33.18 19.59
CA GLY A 377 -0.45 -32.65 18.71
C GLY A 377 -0.35 -33.31 17.34
N LYS A 378 -1.33 -34.14 16.91
CA LYS A 378 -1.32 -34.81 15.59
C LYS A 378 -1.14 -33.84 14.43
N SER A 379 -1.99 -32.82 14.32
CA SER A 379 -1.89 -31.79 13.27
C SER A 379 -0.61 -30.95 13.39
N THR A 380 -0.08 -30.77 14.62
CA THR A 380 1.21 -30.10 14.84
C THR A 380 2.36 -30.94 14.28
N LEU A 381 2.34 -32.25 14.51
CA LEU A 381 3.34 -33.18 13.96
C LEU A 381 3.29 -33.18 12.42
N MET A 382 2.09 -33.23 11.83
CA MET A 382 1.92 -33.14 10.38
C MET A 382 2.45 -31.82 9.82
N ASN A 383 2.17 -30.69 10.46
CA ASN A 383 2.70 -29.39 10.04
C ASN A 383 4.24 -29.29 10.15
N LEU A 384 4.85 -29.98 11.12
CA LEU A 384 6.30 -30.08 11.25
C LEU A 384 6.89 -30.93 10.12
N LEU A 385 6.30 -32.10 9.82
CA LEU A 385 6.71 -32.97 8.73
C LEU A 385 6.53 -32.31 7.35
N CYS A 386 5.46 -31.54 7.17
CA CYS A 386 5.28 -30.72 5.97
C CYS A 386 6.28 -29.56 5.87
N GLY A 387 7.06 -29.25 6.92
CA GLY A 387 7.94 -28.09 6.92
C GLY A 387 7.21 -26.75 7.06
N LEU A 388 5.91 -26.75 7.40
CA LEU A 388 5.15 -25.52 7.66
C LEU A 388 5.54 -24.87 8.99
N LEU A 389 5.92 -25.69 9.98
CA LEU A 389 6.38 -25.22 11.28
C LEU A 389 7.81 -25.69 11.54
N PRO A 390 8.69 -24.84 12.08
CA PRO A 390 9.99 -25.29 12.58
C PRO A 390 9.84 -26.00 13.94
N SER A 391 10.69 -26.98 14.22
CA SER A 391 10.82 -27.59 15.54
C SER A 391 11.40 -26.59 16.55
N SER A 392 10.98 -26.69 17.82
CA SER A 392 11.58 -25.92 18.91
C SER A 392 12.87 -26.58 19.44
N GLY A 393 13.02 -27.88 19.22
CA GLY A 393 14.20 -28.69 19.56
C GLY A 393 14.25 -29.96 18.72
N GLY A 394 15.41 -30.62 18.65
CA GLY A 394 15.63 -31.76 17.80
C GLY A 394 15.76 -31.41 16.31
N SER A 395 15.67 -32.38 15.42
CA SER A 395 15.73 -32.18 13.98
C SER A 395 14.78 -33.10 13.22
N ILE A 396 14.36 -32.66 12.04
CA ILE A 396 13.71 -33.44 11.01
C ILE A 396 14.62 -33.40 9.80
N ASP A 397 15.14 -34.58 9.40
CA ASP A 397 16.10 -34.67 8.33
C ASP A 397 15.57 -35.62 7.24
N VAL A 398 15.67 -35.21 5.98
CA VAL A 398 15.32 -36.00 4.80
C VAL A 398 16.63 -36.35 4.08
N ASP A 399 17.01 -37.62 4.09
CA ASP A 399 18.29 -38.12 3.54
C ASP A 399 19.50 -37.27 4.01
N GLY A 400 19.51 -36.87 5.29
CA GLY A 400 20.55 -36.03 5.90
C GLY A 400 20.45 -34.53 5.64
N LYS A 401 19.45 -34.05 4.86
CA LYS A 401 19.16 -32.63 4.70
C LYS A 401 18.10 -32.21 5.69
N ARG A 402 18.40 -31.22 6.50
CA ARG A 402 17.50 -30.75 7.55
C ARG A 402 16.34 -29.92 6.99
N ILE A 403 15.11 -30.28 7.37
CA ILE A 403 13.93 -29.45 7.19
C ILE A 403 13.72 -28.60 8.46
N ASN A 404 13.90 -27.28 8.36
CA ASN A 404 13.67 -26.35 9.48
C ASN A 404 12.85 -25.17 9.01
N GLY A 405 11.54 -25.35 8.94
CA GLY A 405 10.61 -24.38 8.35
C GLY A 405 10.45 -24.63 6.83
N GLU A 406 9.90 -23.62 6.14
CA GLU A 406 9.51 -23.77 4.74
C GLU A 406 10.70 -23.96 3.80
N ASN A 407 10.60 -24.98 2.98
CA ASN A 407 11.53 -25.26 1.90
C ASN A 407 10.71 -25.55 0.64
N ALA A 408 10.88 -24.73 -0.40
CA ALA A 408 10.09 -24.84 -1.63
C ALA A 408 10.28 -26.19 -2.32
N GLY A 409 11.50 -26.71 -2.37
CA GLY A 409 11.76 -28.03 -2.95
C GLY A 409 11.16 -29.19 -2.17
N TRP A 410 10.96 -29.03 -0.85
CA TRP A 410 10.21 -30.00 -0.06
C TRP A 410 8.70 -29.95 -0.35
N PHE A 411 8.17 -28.75 -0.58
CA PHE A 411 6.76 -28.59 -0.94
C PHE A 411 6.40 -29.19 -2.31
N GLU A 412 7.35 -29.34 -3.20
CA GLU A 412 7.14 -30.07 -4.47
C GLU A 412 6.87 -31.55 -4.23
N GLU A 413 7.50 -32.15 -3.24
CA GLU A 413 7.38 -33.58 -2.91
C GLU A 413 6.16 -33.95 -2.08
N ILE A 414 5.42 -33.00 -1.53
CA ILE A 414 4.32 -33.26 -0.60
C ILE A 414 2.96 -32.76 -1.10
N SER A 415 1.91 -33.47 -0.76
CA SER A 415 0.52 -33.01 -0.81
C SER A 415 -0.09 -33.05 0.58
N PHE A 416 -1.00 -32.10 0.87
CA PHE A 416 -1.65 -32.02 2.18
C PHE A 416 -3.15 -31.79 2.04
N VAL A 417 -3.93 -32.78 2.47
CA VAL A 417 -5.40 -32.70 2.57
C VAL A 417 -5.76 -32.34 4.01
N LYS A 418 -6.23 -31.12 4.21
CA LYS A 418 -6.65 -30.61 5.53
C LYS A 418 -8.06 -31.07 5.87
N GLN A 419 -8.39 -31.12 7.16
CA GLN A 419 -9.73 -31.38 7.66
C GLN A 419 -10.78 -30.43 7.07
N GLN A 420 -10.48 -29.13 7.03
CA GLN A 420 -11.27 -28.12 6.31
C GLN A 420 -10.60 -27.79 4.99
N SER A 421 -11.17 -28.33 3.92
CA SER A 421 -10.66 -28.14 2.56
C SER A 421 -11.02 -26.76 2.01
N TYR A 422 -10.04 -26.03 1.48
CA TYR A 422 -10.26 -24.77 0.80
C TYR A 422 -10.60 -24.98 -0.66
N ILE A 423 -11.73 -24.43 -1.11
CA ILE A 423 -12.18 -24.46 -2.51
C ILE A 423 -12.15 -23.05 -3.06
N ILE A 424 -11.55 -22.90 -4.23
CA ILE A 424 -11.50 -21.63 -4.97
C ILE A 424 -12.82 -21.46 -5.73
N ASP A 425 -13.32 -20.22 -5.83
CA ASP A 425 -14.49 -19.92 -6.67
C ASP A 425 -14.12 -20.02 -8.16
N ALA A 426 -13.97 -21.25 -8.61
CA ALA A 426 -13.58 -21.63 -9.96
C ALA A 426 -14.26 -22.97 -10.32
N SER A 427 -14.05 -23.46 -11.54
CA SER A 427 -14.59 -24.74 -11.97
C SER A 427 -13.96 -25.93 -11.23
N LEU A 428 -14.59 -27.11 -11.30
CA LEU A 428 -14.04 -28.35 -10.77
C LEU A 428 -12.67 -28.65 -11.38
N ILE A 429 -12.55 -28.48 -12.70
CA ILE A 429 -11.29 -28.70 -13.41
C ILE A 429 -10.20 -27.77 -12.88
N ASP A 430 -10.48 -26.48 -12.78
CA ASP A 430 -9.51 -25.50 -12.30
C ASP A 430 -9.11 -25.78 -10.85
N ASN A 431 -10.07 -26.16 -9.99
CA ASN A 431 -9.79 -26.52 -8.60
C ASN A 431 -8.87 -27.71 -8.46
N ILE A 432 -8.94 -28.70 -9.35
CA ILE A 432 -8.08 -29.88 -9.30
C ILE A 432 -6.73 -29.59 -9.99
N SER A 433 -6.72 -28.94 -11.15
CA SER A 433 -5.52 -28.81 -11.98
C SER A 433 -4.57 -27.67 -11.56
N ILE A 434 -5.01 -26.73 -10.71
CA ILE A 434 -4.21 -25.57 -10.28
C ILE A 434 -2.87 -25.95 -9.62
N VAL A 435 -2.71 -27.18 -9.15
CA VAL A 435 -1.52 -27.66 -8.45
C VAL A 435 -0.42 -28.15 -9.39
N SER A 436 -0.64 -28.19 -10.69
CA SER A 436 0.30 -28.67 -11.69
C SER A 436 0.44 -27.69 -12.84
N GLU A 437 1.67 -27.45 -13.28
CA GLU A 437 1.95 -26.61 -14.45
C GLU A 437 1.55 -27.31 -15.76
N THR A 438 1.48 -28.66 -15.76
CA THR A 438 1.14 -29.47 -16.92
C THR A 438 -0.27 -30.03 -16.81
N PHE A 439 -1.13 -29.71 -17.80
CA PHE A 439 -2.49 -30.21 -17.82
C PHE A 439 -2.56 -31.62 -18.40
N ASN A 440 -2.84 -32.63 -17.55
CA ASN A 440 -3.05 -34.02 -17.94
C ASN A 440 -4.54 -34.39 -17.90
N LYS A 441 -5.21 -34.26 -19.04
CA LYS A 441 -6.64 -34.52 -19.20
C LYS A 441 -7.01 -35.97 -18.82
N LYS A 442 -6.20 -36.96 -19.20
CA LYS A 442 -6.48 -38.39 -18.94
C LYS A 442 -6.47 -38.66 -17.43
N LEU A 443 -5.42 -38.23 -16.74
CA LEU A 443 -5.28 -38.38 -15.28
C LEU A 443 -6.44 -37.66 -14.56
N LEU A 444 -6.78 -36.45 -14.98
CA LEU A 444 -7.86 -35.68 -14.38
C LEU A 444 -9.19 -36.46 -14.38
N TYR A 445 -9.59 -37.00 -15.54
CA TYR A 445 -10.84 -37.75 -15.65
C TYR A 445 -10.81 -39.06 -14.86
N GLN A 446 -9.65 -39.76 -14.83
CA GLN A 446 -9.48 -40.94 -13.99
C GLN A 446 -9.69 -40.65 -12.50
N ILE A 447 -9.17 -39.51 -12.02
CA ILE A 447 -9.33 -39.07 -10.63
C ILE A 447 -10.79 -38.67 -10.35
N ILE A 448 -11.44 -37.96 -11.27
CA ILE A 448 -12.85 -37.58 -11.16
C ILE A 448 -13.74 -38.82 -11.05
N ASP A 449 -13.51 -39.84 -11.84
CA ASP A 449 -14.23 -41.10 -11.81
C ASP A 449 -13.95 -41.87 -10.51
N LEU A 450 -12.70 -41.96 -10.10
CA LEU A 450 -12.28 -42.64 -8.85
C LEU A 450 -12.98 -42.06 -7.61
N LEU A 451 -13.10 -40.74 -7.56
CA LEU A 451 -13.65 -39.99 -6.44
C LEU A 451 -15.15 -39.71 -6.58
N GLU A 452 -15.81 -40.27 -7.57
CA GLU A 452 -17.25 -40.11 -7.80
C GLU A 452 -17.66 -38.61 -7.84
N LEU A 453 -16.92 -37.79 -8.61
CA LEU A 453 -17.19 -36.38 -8.79
C LEU A 453 -17.92 -36.03 -10.10
N ASN A 454 -18.40 -37.08 -10.82
CA ASN A 454 -19.05 -36.94 -12.12
C ASN A 454 -20.40 -36.21 -12.05
N ASP A 455 -21.01 -36.16 -10.88
CA ASP A 455 -22.25 -35.42 -10.59
C ASP A 455 -22.06 -33.91 -10.61
N LEU A 456 -20.81 -33.45 -10.48
CA LEU A 456 -20.48 -32.04 -10.55
C LEU A 456 -20.28 -31.60 -12.00
N LEU A 457 -20.88 -30.45 -12.35
CA LEU A 457 -20.66 -29.84 -13.65
C LEU A 457 -19.21 -29.35 -13.78
N LEU A 458 -18.46 -29.95 -14.70
CA LEU A 458 -17.00 -29.78 -14.81
C LEU A 458 -16.55 -28.31 -14.99
N HIS A 459 -17.36 -27.51 -15.67
CA HIS A 459 -17.05 -26.12 -16.01
C HIS A 459 -17.84 -25.07 -15.21
N SER A 460 -18.78 -25.49 -14.33
CA SER A 460 -19.48 -24.56 -13.47
C SER A 460 -18.64 -24.23 -12.22
N THR A 461 -18.80 -23.01 -11.70
CA THR A 461 -18.10 -22.60 -10.49
C THR A 461 -18.64 -23.36 -9.26
N LEU A 462 -17.71 -23.79 -8.39
CA LEU A 462 -18.04 -24.46 -7.14
C LEU A 462 -18.53 -23.50 -6.05
N GLY A 463 -18.47 -22.19 -6.33
CA GLY A 463 -18.82 -21.11 -5.42
C GLY A 463 -17.72 -20.81 -4.40
N GLU A 464 -17.83 -19.65 -3.78
CA GLU A 464 -16.88 -19.21 -2.74
C GLU A 464 -16.81 -20.23 -1.60
N ASN A 465 -15.60 -20.71 -1.28
CA ASN A 465 -15.36 -21.79 -0.30
C ASN A 465 -16.21 -23.06 -0.55
N GLY A 466 -16.64 -23.30 -1.79
CA GLY A 466 -17.44 -24.46 -2.14
C GLY A 466 -18.88 -24.41 -1.64
N LEU A 467 -19.50 -23.22 -1.63
CA LEU A 467 -20.90 -23.04 -1.20
C LEU A 467 -21.90 -23.86 -2.02
N ASN A 468 -21.57 -24.14 -3.29
CA ASN A 468 -22.44 -24.87 -4.22
C ASN A 468 -22.30 -26.41 -4.11
N ILE A 469 -21.44 -26.91 -3.22
CA ILE A 469 -21.14 -28.33 -3.09
C ILE A 469 -21.23 -28.81 -1.62
N SER A 470 -21.50 -30.10 -1.43
CA SER A 470 -21.57 -30.68 -0.09
C SER A 470 -20.20 -30.76 0.60
N GLY A 471 -20.17 -30.96 1.92
CA GLY A 471 -18.94 -31.16 2.69
C GLY A 471 -18.10 -32.33 2.19
N GLY A 472 -18.76 -33.46 1.86
CA GLY A 472 -18.07 -34.62 1.27
C GLY A 472 -17.51 -34.36 -0.13
N GLN A 473 -18.24 -33.59 -0.96
CA GLN A 473 -17.73 -33.19 -2.27
C GLN A 473 -16.51 -32.27 -2.14
N ARG A 474 -16.52 -31.30 -1.20
CA ARG A 474 -15.34 -30.45 -0.90
C ARG A 474 -14.12 -31.27 -0.53
N GLN A 475 -14.32 -32.26 0.34
CA GLN A 475 -13.22 -33.14 0.76
C GLN A 475 -12.70 -33.99 -0.42
N ARG A 476 -13.59 -34.57 -1.23
CA ARG A 476 -13.21 -35.30 -2.45
C ARG A 476 -12.44 -34.43 -3.45
N VAL A 477 -12.82 -33.19 -3.67
CA VAL A 477 -12.06 -32.25 -4.50
C VAL A 477 -10.66 -31.98 -3.94
N SER A 478 -10.51 -31.88 -2.61
CA SER A 478 -9.19 -31.72 -2.00
C SER A 478 -8.30 -32.96 -2.16
N ILE A 479 -8.89 -34.16 -2.04
CA ILE A 479 -8.19 -35.43 -2.30
C ILE A 479 -7.81 -35.52 -3.81
N ALA A 480 -8.73 -35.15 -4.70
CA ALA A 480 -8.47 -35.09 -6.13
C ALA A 480 -7.27 -34.20 -6.47
N ARG A 481 -7.20 -33.04 -5.82
CA ARG A 481 -6.07 -32.13 -5.95
C ARG A 481 -4.75 -32.75 -5.50
N ALA A 482 -4.76 -33.46 -4.36
CA ALA A 482 -3.58 -34.15 -3.85
C ALA A 482 -3.09 -35.26 -4.77
N LEU A 483 -4.01 -36.06 -5.33
CA LEU A 483 -3.71 -37.11 -6.29
C LEU A 483 -3.23 -36.57 -7.65
N TYR A 484 -3.81 -35.46 -8.12
CA TYR A 484 -3.44 -34.86 -9.39
C TYR A 484 -2.05 -34.22 -9.37
N LYS A 485 -1.58 -33.75 -8.20
CA LYS A 485 -0.23 -33.24 -8.01
C LYS A 485 0.85 -34.30 -8.19
N ASP A 486 0.52 -35.61 -8.02
CA ASP A 486 1.42 -36.74 -8.12
C ASP A 486 2.68 -36.61 -7.23
N SER A 487 2.47 -36.15 -6.01
CA SER A 487 3.53 -35.96 -5.01
C SER A 487 3.98 -37.28 -4.40
N SER A 488 5.25 -37.37 -3.97
CA SER A 488 5.82 -38.57 -3.38
C SER A 488 5.32 -38.88 -1.96
N ILE A 489 4.74 -37.86 -1.28
CA ILE A 489 4.11 -38.00 0.05
C ILE A 489 2.76 -37.32 0.05
N ILE A 490 1.75 -37.98 0.63
CA ILE A 490 0.43 -37.39 0.87
C ILE A 490 0.15 -37.40 2.37
N PHE A 491 -0.04 -36.21 2.94
CA PHE A 491 -0.53 -36.05 4.30
C PHE A 491 -2.05 -35.89 4.29
N LEU A 492 -2.73 -36.68 5.10
CA LEU A 492 -4.20 -36.70 5.19
C LEU A 492 -4.63 -36.40 6.63
N ASP A 493 -5.31 -35.29 6.89
CA ASP A 493 -5.83 -34.92 8.20
C ASP A 493 -7.35 -35.21 8.23
N GLU A 494 -7.75 -36.31 8.87
CA GLU A 494 -9.13 -36.82 8.95
C GLU A 494 -9.84 -36.92 7.58
N PRO A 495 -9.23 -37.62 6.58
CA PRO A 495 -9.73 -37.58 5.21
C PRO A 495 -11.10 -38.24 5.00
N THR A 496 -11.55 -39.05 5.95
CA THR A 496 -12.80 -39.82 5.86
C THR A 496 -13.96 -39.21 6.64
N SER A 497 -13.74 -38.12 7.38
CA SER A 497 -14.75 -37.54 8.28
C SER A 497 -16.04 -37.11 7.59
N ALA A 498 -16.01 -36.80 6.29
CA ALA A 498 -17.17 -36.40 5.49
C ALA A 498 -17.44 -37.34 4.29
N LEU A 499 -16.83 -38.56 4.28
CA LEU A 499 -17.00 -39.55 3.21
C LEU A 499 -17.92 -40.68 3.71
N ASN A 500 -18.63 -41.34 2.76
CA ASN A 500 -19.33 -42.60 3.06
C ASN A 500 -18.34 -43.76 3.23
N ALA A 501 -18.77 -44.84 3.90
CA ALA A 501 -17.91 -45.97 4.23
C ALA A 501 -17.27 -46.64 2.98
N GLU A 502 -18.07 -46.81 1.90
CA GLU A 502 -17.60 -47.46 0.67
C GLU A 502 -16.50 -46.65 -0.02
N LEU A 503 -16.59 -45.34 0.01
CA LEU A 503 -15.56 -44.48 -0.61
C LEU A 503 -14.33 -44.34 0.30
N ALA A 504 -14.56 -44.32 1.62
CA ALA A 504 -13.46 -44.33 2.59
C ALA A 504 -12.57 -45.58 2.48
N ASP A 505 -13.15 -46.74 2.17
CA ASP A 505 -12.41 -48.00 1.96
C ASP A 505 -11.65 -48.02 0.62
N LYS A 506 -12.08 -47.22 -0.39
CA LYS A 506 -11.38 -47.12 -1.69
C LYS A 506 -10.17 -46.17 -1.68
N ILE A 507 -10.15 -45.23 -0.74
CA ILE A 507 -9.13 -44.20 -0.60
C ILE A 507 -8.05 -44.66 0.40
#